data_da5f20bdc30f2984b09321f3a3a67221
#
_entry.id   da5f20bdc30f2984b09321f3a3a67221
#
_cell.length_a   1.000
_cell.length_b   1.000
_cell.length_c   1.000
_cell.angle_alpha   90.00
_cell.angle_beta   90.00
_cell.angle_gamma   90.00
#
_symmetry.space_group_name_H-M   'P 1'
#
loop_
_entity.id
_entity.type
_entity.pdbx_description
1 polymer ?
#
loop_
_entity_poly.entity_id
_entity_poly.type
_entity_poly.pdbx_seq_one_letter_code
_entity_poly.pdbx_strand_id
1 'polypeptide(L)'
;MSNSSLVKYTKISPNKTSPRDHTIDTITIHCVVGQVSVERLGEIFAPTSKKASANYGIGLDGRVGMYVEEKDRSWCSSNADNDNRAITIECASDSKYPYAINDAVYKTLIELCADICKRNNIKELKWKADKSLIGQVDKQNMTVHRWFAKKSCPGQYIYERLGQIAEEVNKKLKATEVTVLYRVQTGAFLNKSYADAMLAKVKAAGFSTYMVQTGKMYRVQVGAYKVRANAEKMAKRLKAAGFNTYITTVSGTPVAASAKKSIDEIAREIVLGKWGNGSDRKNRLIKAGYTQDEIIQIQKKVNELL
;
A
#
# COMPACT_ATOMS: atom_id res chain seq x y z
N MET A 1 -21.20 -1.51 -4.88
CA MET A 1 -20.52 -0.21 -4.70
C MET A 1 -20.77 0.24 -3.27
N SER A 2 -19.76 0.69 -2.56
CA SER A 2 -19.87 1.22 -1.20
C SER A 2 -19.49 2.70 -1.20
N ASN A 3 -20.21 3.50 -0.39
CA ASN A 3 -19.86 4.91 -0.22
C ASN A 3 -18.57 5.09 0.60
N SER A 4 -17.97 6.28 0.53
CA SER A 4 -16.74 6.61 1.28
C SER A 4 -16.96 6.60 2.78
N SER A 5 -16.04 5.98 3.52
CA SER A 5 -16.01 6.03 5.00
C SER A 5 -15.54 7.39 5.55
N LEU A 6 -15.02 8.26 4.69
CA LEU A 6 -14.61 9.62 5.06
C LEU A 6 -15.79 10.57 5.29
N VAL A 7 -17.01 10.18 4.89
CA VAL A 7 -18.22 10.98 5.03
C VAL A 7 -18.51 11.29 6.51
N LYS A 8 -18.70 12.59 6.81
CA LYS A 8 -19.07 13.12 8.14
C LYS A 8 -20.45 13.72 8.18
N TYR A 9 -21.05 13.95 7.01
CA TYR A 9 -22.39 14.50 6.87
C TYR A 9 -23.10 13.87 5.69
N THR A 10 -24.40 13.60 5.81
CA THR A 10 -25.22 13.05 4.73
C THR A 10 -26.54 13.78 4.62
N LYS A 11 -26.84 14.29 3.44
CA LYS A 11 -28.16 14.85 3.09
C LYS A 11 -28.46 14.52 1.63
N ILE A 12 -29.17 13.44 1.39
CA ILE A 12 -29.41 12.95 0.03
C ILE A 12 -30.31 13.91 -0.74
N SER A 13 -29.81 14.32 -1.89
CA SER A 13 -30.52 15.18 -2.85
C SER A 13 -31.52 14.36 -3.68
N PRO A 14 -32.70 14.91 -3.97
CA PRO A 14 -33.64 14.32 -4.94
C PRO A 14 -33.16 14.47 -6.39
N ASN A 15 -32.20 15.36 -6.65
CA ASN A 15 -31.67 15.65 -7.98
C ASN A 15 -30.63 14.60 -8.41
N LYS A 16 -31.10 13.39 -8.68
CA LYS A 16 -30.24 12.26 -9.06
C LYS A 16 -30.96 11.32 -10.03
N THR A 17 -30.21 10.47 -10.70
CA THR A 17 -30.73 9.32 -11.44
C THR A 17 -30.31 8.04 -10.73
N SER A 18 -31.23 7.13 -10.48
CA SER A 18 -31.01 5.89 -9.74
C SER A 18 -31.50 4.70 -10.53
N PRO A 19 -30.68 3.66 -10.71
CA PRO A 19 -29.23 3.65 -10.49
C PRO A 19 -28.46 4.38 -11.61
N ARG A 20 -27.12 4.58 -11.44
CA ARG A 20 -26.27 4.93 -12.59
C ARG A 20 -26.21 3.76 -13.56
N ASP A 21 -25.98 4.01 -14.84
CA ASP A 21 -25.95 3.02 -15.91
C ASP A 21 -24.53 2.56 -16.30
N HIS A 22 -23.50 3.11 -15.66
CA HIS A 22 -22.10 2.80 -15.95
C HIS A 22 -21.28 2.52 -14.69
N THR A 23 -20.21 1.74 -14.81
CA THR A 23 -19.23 1.56 -13.74
C THR A 23 -18.46 2.86 -13.51
N ILE A 24 -18.04 3.09 -12.25
CA ILE A 24 -17.25 4.27 -11.89
C ILE A 24 -15.82 4.08 -12.36
N ASP A 25 -15.38 4.91 -13.30
CA ASP A 25 -14.04 4.89 -13.88
C ASP A 25 -13.42 6.30 -14.03
N THR A 26 -14.15 7.33 -13.62
CA THR A 26 -13.80 8.74 -13.81
C THR A 26 -14.02 9.52 -12.51
N ILE A 27 -13.23 10.56 -12.27
CA ILE A 27 -13.44 11.57 -11.23
C ILE A 27 -13.59 12.94 -11.87
N THR A 28 -14.66 13.68 -11.47
CA THR A 28 -14.88 15.07 -11.89
C THR A 28 -14.81 15.98 -10.67
N ILE A 29 -13.83 16.88 -10.65
CA ILE A 29 -13.62 17.83 -9.55
C ILE A 29 -14.26 19.17 -9.92
N HIS A 30 -15.03 19.73 -8.99
CA HIS A 30 -15.72 20.99 -9.09
C HIS A 30 -15.33 21.96 -7.98
N CYS A 31 -15.65 23.25 -8.14
CA CYS A 31 -15.63 24.23 -7.07
C CYS A 31 -17.00 24.90 -6.93
N VAL A 32 -17.41 25.14 -5.70
CA VAL A 32 -18.73 25.71 -5.36
C VAL A 32 -18.81 27.21 -5.61
N VAL A 33 -17.66 27.90 -5.75
CA VAL A 33 -17.57 29.37 -5.79
C VAL A 33 -18.14 29.99 -4.49
N GLY A 34 -17.69 29.46 -3.34
CA GLY A 34 -18.11 29.94 -2.03
C GLY A 34 -17.45 29.15 -0.89
N GLN A 35 -17.24 29.81 0.24
CA GLN A 35 -16.69 29.26 1.45
C GLN A 35 -17.83 28.64 2.28
N VAL A 36 -18.30 27.47 1.87
CA VAL A 36 -19.48 26.80 2.42
C VAL A 36 -19.13 25.60 3.29
N SER A 37 -20.01 25.30 4.25
CA SER A 37 -19.96 24.04 5.02
C SER A 37 -20.62 22.91 4.25
N VAL A 38 -20.39 21.65 4.71
CA VAL A 38 -21.08 20.48 4.15
C VAL A 38 -22.58 20.53 4.33
N GLU A 39 -23.07 21.14 5.42
CA GLU A 39 -24.49 21.35 5.69
C GLU A 39 -25.09 22.30 4.64
N ARG A 40 -24.38 23.41 4.37
CA ARG A 40 -24.81 24.39 3.37
C ARG A 40 -24.84 23.82 1.96
N LEU A 41 -23.90 22.96 1.60
CA LEU A 41 -23.94 22.22 0.33
C LEU A 41 -25.18 21.32 0.25
N GLY A 42 -25.51 20.61 1.33
CA GLY A 42 -26.73 19.80 1.41
C GLY A 42 -28.01 20.61 1.26
N GLU A 43 -28.07 21.82 1.80
CA GLU A 43 -29.18 22.76 1.60
C GLU A 43 -29.31 23.23 0.16
N ILE A 44 -28.17 23.51 -0.50
CA ILE A 44 -28.13 23.92 -1.90
C ILE A 44 -28.68 22.84 -2.83
N PHE A 45 -28.38 21.55 -2.55
CA PHE A 45 -28.82 20.42 -3.38
C PHE A 45 -30.18 19.83 -3.00
N ALA A 46 -30.79 20.26 -1.88
CA ALA A 46 -32.05 19.70 -1.40
C ALA A 46 -33.27 20.06 -2.27
N PRO A 47 -33.42 21.30 -2.79
CA PRO A 47 -34.61 21.62 -3.59
C PRO A 47 -34.62 20.89 -4.94
N THR A 48 -35.73 20.28 -5.34
CA THR A 48 -35.91 19.66 -6.67
C THR A 48 -35.74 20.66 -7.81
N SER A 49 -36.10 21.92 -7.56
CA SER A 49 -35.92 23.02 -8.53
C SER A 49 -34.45 23.34 -8.82
N LYS A 50 -33.52 22.91 -7.99
CA LYS A 50 -32.08 23.12 -8.21
C LYS A 50 -31.58 22.41 -9.45
N LYS A 51 -32.14 21.24 -9.77
CA LYS A 51 -31.78 20.39 -10.92
C LYS A 51 -30.25 20.14 -11.03
N ALA A 52 -29.57 20.12 -9.89
CA ALA A 52 -28.13 19.88 -9.77
C ALA A 52 -27.82 19.21 -8.44
N SER A 53 -26.76 18.39 -8.42
CA SER A 53 -26.23 17.73 -7.23
C SER A 53 -24.79 17.28 -7.47
N ALA A 54 -24.11 16.80 -6.42
CA ALA A 54 -22.84 16.11 -6.52
C ALA A 54 -22.87 14.83 -5.68
N ASN A 55 -22.01 13.86 -5.97
CA ASN A 55 -21.87 12.70 -5.09
C ASN A 55 -21.33 13.15 -3.73
N TYR A 56 -20.24 13.87 -3.74
CA TYR A 56 -19.59 14.38 -2.53
C TYR A 56 -19.37 15.90 -2.59
N GLY A 57 -19.19 16.48 -1.43
CA GLY A 57 -18.68 17.81 -1.28
C GLY A 57 -17.72 17.90 -0.11
N ILE A 58 -16.76 18.80 -0.21
CA ILE A 58 -15.78 19.08 0.84
C ILE A 58 -16.04 20.48 1.34
N GLY A 59 -16.43 20.60 2.62
CA GLY A 59 -16.66 21.89 3.27
C GLY A 59 -15.36 22.63 3.56
N LEU A 60 -15.47 23.93 3.88
CA LEU A 60 -14.32 24.81 4.17
C LEU A 60 -13.41 24.26 5.28
N ASP A 61 -13.97 23.51 6.22
CA ASP A 61 -13.29 22.85 7.33
C ASP A 61 -12.65 21.49 6.96
N GLY A 62 -12.74 21.09 5.70
CA GLY A 62 -12.22 19.80 5.21
C GLY A 62 -13.11 18.60 5.48
N ARG A 63 -14.31 18.75 6.10
CA ARG A 63 -15.26 17.64 6.25
C ARG A 63 -15.83 17.21 4.90
N VAL A 64 -16.14 15.92 4.77
CA VAL A 64 -16.79 15.34 3.58
C VAL A 64 -18.29 15.20 3.83
N GLY A 65 -19.09 15.74 2.93
CA GLY A 65 -20.53 15.53 2.84
C GLY A 65 -20.88 14.61 1.66
N MET A 66 -21.94 13.80 1.81
CA MET A 66 -22.52 12.99 0.74
C MET A 66 -23.92 13.45 0.40
N TYR A 67 -24.18 13.68 -0.87
CA TYR A 67 -25.46 14.19 -1.38
C TYR A 67 -26.10 13.27 -2.40
N VAL A 68 -25.30 12.44 -3.09
CA VAL A 68 -25.76 11.36 -3.95
C VAL A 68 -24.87 10.14 -3.67
N GLU A 69 -25.48 8.99 -3.43
CA GLU A 69 -24.73 7.74 -3.23
C GLU A 69 -23.99 7.34 -4.50
N GLU A 70 -22.85 6.64 -4.35
CA GLU A 70 -22.04 6.24 -5.53
C GLU A 70 -22.77 5.30 -6.50
N LYS A 71 -23.76 4.53 -6.01
CA LYS A 71 -24.60 3.71 -6.88
C LYS A 71 -25.51 4.51 -7.81
N ASP A 72 -25.70 5.80 -7.53
CA ASP A 72 -26.57 6.71 -8.26
C ASP A 72 -25.76 7.76 -9.02
N ARG A 73 -26.29 8.26 -10.12
CA ARG A 73 -25.72 9.34 -10.90
C ARG A 73 -26.11 10.70 -10.31
N SER A 74 -25.14 11.53 -9.97
CA SER A 74 -25.37 12.94 -9.66
C SER A 74 -25.66 13.75 -10.93
N TRP A 75 -26.18 14.97 -10.77
CA TRP A 75 -26.40 15.92 -11.87
C TRP A 75 -25.45 17.11 -11.69
N CYS A 76 -24.18 16.93 -12.03
CA CYS A 76 -23.11 17.86 -11.64
C CYS A 76 -22.42 18.54 -12.83
N SER A 77 -22.04 17.78 -13.85
CA SER A 77 -21.19 18.29 -14.95
C SER A 77 -21.98 18.87 -16.13
N SER A 78 -23.32 18.88 -16.07
CA SER A 78 -24.19 19.20 -17.20
C SER A 78 -24.06 18.21 -18.38
N ASN A 79 -23.54 17.00 -18.12
CA ASN A 79 -23.39 15.93 -19.10
C ASN A 79 -23.71 14.59 -18.44
N ALA A 80 -24.77 13.91 -18.92
CA ALA A 80 -25.25 12.68 -18.33
C ALA A 80 -24.23 11.53 -18.47
N ASP A 81 -23.56 11.42 -19.62
CA ASP A 81 -22.61 10.35 -19.90
C ASP A 81 -21.39 10.47 -19.00
N ASN A 82 -20.89 11.69 -18.79
CA ASN A 82 -19.81 11.92 -17.83
C ASN A 82 -20.25 11.60 -16.41
N ASP A 83 -21.42 12.09 -15.97
CA ASP A 83 -21.89 11.91 -14.58
C ASP A 83 -22.24 10.43 -14.28
N ASN A 84 -22.58 9.63 -15.28
CA ASN A 84 -22.78 8.18 -15.14
C ASN A 84 -21.45 7.44 -14.86
N ARG A 85 -20.35 7.91 -15.43
CA ARG A 85 -19.00 7.34 -15.25
C ARG A 85 -18.27 7.91 -14.04
N ALA A 86 -18.59 9.17 -13.68
CA ALA A 86 -17.81 9.92 -12.70
C ALA A 86 -18.38 9.87 -11.30
N ILE A 87 -17.47 9.90 -10.32
CA ILE A 87 -17.77 10.47 -9.02
C ILE A 87 -17.46 11.95 -9.09
N THR A 88 -18.45 12.78 -8.75
CA THR A 88 -18.36 14.23 -8.77
C THR A 88 -18.14 14.79 -7.37
N ILE A 89 -17.19 15.71 -7.24
CA ILE A 89 -16.77 16.27 -5.94
C ILE A 89 -16.82 17.80 -6.03
N GLU A 90 -17.65 18.44 -5.20
CA GLU A 90 -17.70 19.88 -5.05
C GLU A 90 -16.78 20.35 -3.91
N CYS A 91 -15.84 21.24 -4.19
CA CYS A 91 -14.91 21.79 -3.21
C CYS A 91 -15.34 23.19 -2.78
N ALA A 92 -15.44 23.46 -1.49
CA ALA A 92 -15.55 24.82 -0.97
C ALA A 92 -14.32 25.62 -1.42
N SER A 93 -14.55 26.83 -1.96
CA SER A 93 -13.52 27.67 -2.56
C SER A 93 -13.75 29.13 -2.29
N ASP A 94 -12.81 29.98 -2.64
CA ASP A 94 -13.03 31.40 -2.69
C ASP A 94 -14.15 31.75 -3.70
N SER A 95 -14.83 32.88 -3.46
CA SER A 95 -15.88 33.38 -4.33
C SER A 95 -15.35 34.19 -5.51
N LYS A 96 -14.06 34.51 -5.53
CA LYS A 96 -13.36 35.29 -6.56
C LYS A 96 -12.30 34.46 -7.27
N TYR A 97 -12.01 34.83 -8.52
CA TYR A 97 -10.88 34.27 -9.27
C TYR A 97 -9.58 34.34 -8.44
N PRO A 98 -8.78 33.31 -8.41
CA PRO A 98 -8.82 32.07 -9.20
C PRO A 98 -9.69 30.95 -8.59
N TYR A 99 -10.56 31.22 -7.61
CA TYR A 99 -11.42 30.30 -6.87
C TYR A 99 -10.59 29.27 -6.08
N ALA A 100 -9.65 29.81 -5.28
CA ALA A 100 -8.72 29.00 -4.53
C ALA A 100 -9.45 28.16 -3.46
N ILE A 101 -8.92 26.98 -3.20
CA ILE A 101 -9.30 26.14 -2.06
C ILE A 101 -8.19 26.18 -1.01
N ASN A 102 -8.56 26.08 0.27
CA ASN A 102 -7.58 26.06 1.35
C ASN A 102 -6.93 24.67 1.53
N ASP A 103 -5.91 24.60 2.37
CA ASP A 103 -5.13 23.37 2.62
C ASP A 103 -5.98 22.24 3.19
N ALA A 104 -6.99 22.54 4.02
CA ALA A 104 -7.87 21.52 4.60
C ALA A 104 -8.71 20.85 3.49
N VAL A 105 -9.29 21.66 2.60
CA VAL A 105 -10.04 21.17 1.44
C VAL A 105 -9.12 20.40 0.49
N TYR A 106 -7.95 20.94 0.17
CA TYR A 106 -6.98 20.31 -0.73
C TYR A 106 -6.54 18.92 -0.20
N LYS A 107 -6.13 18.86 1.07
CA LYS A 107 -5.73 17.60 1.71
C LYS A 107 -6.86 16.55 1.68
N THR A 108 -8.07 16.97 2.03
CA THR A 108 -9.24 16.07 2.01
C THR A 108 -9.59 15.63 0.59
N LEU A 109 -9.44 16.49 -0.41
CA LEU A 109 -9.66 16.12 -1.82
C LEU A 109 -8.73 14.98 -2.25
N ILE A 110 -7.45 15.05 -1.91
CA ILE A 110 -6.49 13.97 -2.19
C ILE A 110 -6.90 12.66 -1.50
N GLU A 111 -7.29 12.72 -0.21
CA GLU A 111 -7.73 11.54 0.54
C GLU A 111 -9.00 10.91 -0.06
N LEU A 112 -9.99 11.74 -0.39
CA LEU A 112 -11.27 11.30 -0.95
C LEU A 112 -11.07 10.69 -2.35
N CYS A 113 -10.29 11.32 -3.22
CA CYS A 113 -9.97 10.77 -4.53
C CYS A 113 -9.26 9.42 -4.43
N ALA A 114 -8.29 9.28 -3.50
CA ALA A 114 -7.60 8.01 -3.28
C ALA A 114 -8.54 6.91 -2.76
N ASP A 115 -9.46 7.25 -1.86
CA ASP A 115 -10.48 6.33 -1.35
C ASP A 115 -11.45 5.88 -2.46
N ILE A 116 -11.95 6.82 -3.27
CA ILE A 116 -12.81 6.52 -4.44
C ILE A 116 -12.08 5.58 -5.41
N CYS A 117 -10.84 5.90 -5.76
CA CYS A 117 -10.04 5.07 -6.66
C CYS A 117 -9.89 3.64 -6.17
N LYS A 118 -9.57 3.44 -4.87
CA LYS A 118 -9.43 2.10 -4.27
C LYS A 118 -10.73 1.30 -4.33
N ARG A 119 -11.85 1.92 -3.94
CA ARG A 119 -13.16 1.24 -3.87
C ARG A 119 -13.71 0.89 -5.25
N ASN A 120 -13.38 1.69 -6.27
CA ASN A 120 -13.86 1.51 -7.65
C ASN A 120 -12.80 0.89 -8.58
N ASN A 121 -11.70 0.34 -8.02
CA ASN A 121 -10.64 -0.33 -8.78
C ASN A 121 -9.94 0.55 -9.84
N ILE A 122 -9.94 1.88 -9.64
CA ILE A 122 -9.17 2.82 -10.45
C ILE A 122 -7.72 2.75 -9.98
N LYS A 123 -6.85 2.16 -10.77
CA LYS A 123 -5.44 1.91 -10.39
C LYS A 123 -4.59 3.17 -10.41
N GLU A 124 -4.95 4.13 -11.25
CA GLU A 124 -4.21 5.36 -11.44
C GLU A 124 -5.14 6.49 -11.90
N LEU A 125 -5.00 7.69 -11.33
CA LEU A 125 -5.59 8.89 -11.90
C LEU A 125 -4.67 9.45 -12.98
N LYS A 126 -5.26 9.84 -14.11
CA LYS A 126 -4.57 10.33 -15.29
C LYS A 126 -5.16 11.66 -15.75
N TRP A 127 -4.29 12.66 -15.84
CA TRP A 127 -4.64 13.98 -16.33
C TRP A 127 -3.71 14.41 -17.45
N LYS A 128 -4.28 14.79 -18.61
CA LYS A 128 -3.55 15.28 -19.80
C LYS A 128 -4.01 16.68 -20.21
N ALA A 129 -5.02 17.24 -19.53
CA ALA A 129 -5.68 18.48 -19.88
C ALA A 129 -6.27 18.50 -21.31
N ASP A 130 -6.63 17.34 -21.85
CA ASP A 130 -7.10 17.16 -23.22
C ASP A 130 -8.56 16.71 -23.25
N LYS A 131 -9.43 17.62 -23.71
CA LYS A 131 -10.87 17.38 -23.85
C LYS A 131 -11.20 16.26 -24.85
N SER A 132 -10.36 16.02 -25.84
CA SER A 132 -10.58 14.98 -26.84
C SER A 132 -10.46 13.57 -26.27
N LEU A 133 -9.86 13.43 -25.08
CA LEU A 133 -9.69 12.14 -24.38
C LEU A 133 -10.85 11.80 -23.44
N ILE A 134 -11.94 12.56 -23.42
CA ILE A 134 -13.12 12.22 -22.62
C ILE A 134 -13.61 10.82 -23.01
N GLY A 135 -13.80 9.95 -22.00
CA GLY A 135 -14.21 8.55 -22.20
C GLY A 135 -13.07 7.56 -22.50
N GLN A 136 -11.86 8.04 -22.82
CA GLN A 136 -10.66 7.21 -23.03
C GLN A 136 -9.90 7.05 -21.71
N VAL A 137 -10.49 6.31 -20.76
CA VAL A 137 -10.00 6.22 -19.36
C VAL A 137 -8.63 5.58 -19.21
N ASP A 138 -8.18 4.83 -20.18
CA ASP A 138 -6.80 4.32 -20.29
C ASP A 138 -5.78 5.43 -20.51
N LYS A 139 -6.20 6.58 -21.06
CA LYS A 139 -5.35 7.75 -21.32
C LYS A 139 -5.61 8.90 -20.33
N GLN A 140 -6.88 9.16 -20.00
CA GLN A 140 -7.32 10.20 -19.09
C GLN A 140 -8.64 9.82 -18.43
N ASN A 141 -8.71 9.85 -17.09
CA ASN A 141 -9.89 9.52 -16.30
C ASN A 141 -10.27 10.63 -15.29
N MET A 142 -9.79 11.80 -15.52
CA MET A 142 -10.25 13.02 -14.85
C MET A 142 -10.90 13.95 -15.86
N THR A 143 -12.01 14.56 -15.46
CA THR A 143 -12.75 15.52 -16.28
C THR A 143 -13.11 16.76 -15.47
N VAL A 144 -13.57 17.80 -16.13
CA VAL A 144 -13.95 19.08 -15.51
C VAL A 144 -15.21 19.64 -16.14
N HIS A 145 -16.02 20.35 -15.36
CA HIS A 145 -17.29 20.90 -15.78
C HIS A 145 -17.17 21.84 -17.01
N ARG A 146 -16.10 22.66 -17.07
CA ARG A 146 -15.88 23.60 -18.21
C ARG A 146 -15.74 22.92 -19.57
N TRP A 147 -15.54 21.62 -19.61
CA TRP A 147 -15.51 20.88 -20.87
C TRP A 147 -16.90 20.55 -21.43
N PHE A 148 -17.93 20.54 -20.56
CA PHE A 148 -19.29 20.17 -20.89
C PHE A 148 -20.26 21.35 -20.97
N ALA A 149 -19.93 22.46 -20.29
CA ALA A 149 -20.74 23.64 -20.26
C ALA A 149 -19.89 24.94 -20.19
N LYS A 150 -20.43 26.07 -20.59
CA LYS A 150 -19.76 27.36 -20.48
C LYS A 150 -19.70 27.82 -19.01
N LYS A 151 -18.78 27.26 -18.26
CA LYS A 151 -18.56 27.48 -16.82
C LYS A 151 -17.08 27.66 -16.52
N SER A 152 -16.76 28.43 -15.46
CA SER A 152 -15.38 28.55 -14.94
C SER A 152 -14.95 27.38 -14.05
N CYS A 153 -15.89 26.57 -13.57
CA CYS A 153 -15.63 25.39 -12.73
C CYS A 153 -14.66 24.41 -13.41
N PRO A 154 -13.65 23.88 -12.71
CA PRO A 154 -13.41 23.87 -11.25
C PRO A 154 -12.66 25.10 -10.71
N GLY A 155 -12.62 26.21 -11.42
CA GLY A 155 -11.78 27.35 -11.12
C GLY A 155 -10.34 27.18 -11.64
N GLN A 156 -9.62 28.26 -11.76
CA GLN A 156 -8.26 28.24 -12.31
C GLN A 156 -7.29 27.57 -11.33
N TYR A 157 -7.48 27.82 -10.03
CA TYR A 157 -6.63 27.24 -8.98
C TYR A 157 -6.59 25.70 -9.03
N ILE A 158 -7.77 25.05 -9.07
CA ILE A 158 -7.85 23.59 -9.16
C ILE A 158 -7.39 23.11 -10.54
N TYR A 159 -7.82 23.79 -11.63
CA TYR A 159 -7.51 23.36 -12.99
C TYR A 159 -6.01 23.22 -13.25
N GLU A 160 -5.22 24.19 -12.81
CA GLU A 160 -3.75 24.17 -12.94
C GLU A 160 -3.09 23.07 -12.09
N ARG A 161 -3.78 22.60 -11.05
CA ARG A 161 -3.25 21.59 -10.11
C ARG A 161 -3.77 20.18 -10.35
N LEU A 162 -4.62 19.95 -11.36
CA LEU A 162 -5.19 18.61 -11.60
C LEU A 162 -4.11 17.56 -11.87
N GLY A 163 -3.02 17.92 -12.54
CA GLY A 163 -1.87 17.03 -12.71
C GLY A 163 -1.19 16.68 -11.37
N GLN A 164 -0.94 17.69 -10.54
CA GLN A 164 -0.38 17.49 -9.19
C GLN A 164 -1.33 16.68 -8.30
N ILE A 165 -2.65 16.96 -8.35
CA ILE A 165 -3.66 16.18 -7.62
C ILE A 165 -3.60 14.71 -8.04
N ALA A 166 -3.54 14.43 -9.34
CA ALA A 166 -3.41 13.06 -9.84
C ALA A 166 -2.14 12.37 -9.31
N GLU A 167 -0.99 13.05 -9.35
CA GLU A 167 0.27 12.53 -8.83
C GLU A 167 0.21 12.22 -7.34
N GLU A 168 -0.33 13.12 -6.52
CA GLU A 168 -0.44 12.93 -5.07
C GLU A 168 -1.39 11.78 -4.72
N VAL A 169 -2.53 11.67 -5.42
CA VAL A 169 -3.44 10.53 -5.29
C VAL A 169 -2.72 9.23 -5.67
N ASN A 170 -1.98 9.22 -6.79
CA ASN A 170 -1.25 8.04 -7.25
C ASN A 170 -0.14 7.61 -6.29
N LYS A 171 0.56 8.56 -5.64
CA LYS A 171 1.50 8.26 -4.54
C LYS A 171 0.79 7.54 -3.39
N LYS A 172 -0.42 7.98 -3.00
CA LYS A 172 -1.22 7.30 -1.97
C LYS A 172 -1.74 5.92 -2.40
N LEU A 173 -2.11 5.75 -3.65
CA LEU A 173 -2.51 4.45 -4.19
C LEU A 173 -1.34 3.45 -4.14
N LYS A 174 -0.14 3.88 -4.54
CA LYS A 174 1.09 3.06 -4.47
C LYS A 174 1.53 2.79 -3.03
N ALA A 175 1.47 3.78 -2.14
CA ALA A 175 1.82 3.62 -0.72
C ALA A 175 0.88 2.65 0.02
N THR A 176 -0.35 2.49 -0.45
CA THR A 176 -1.34 1.56 0.13
C THR A 176 -1.18 0.14 -0.43
N GLU A 177 -0.40 -0.06 -1.48
CA GLU A 177 0.16 -1.37 -1.84
C GLU A 177 1.30 -1.75 -0.87
N VAL A 178 1.12 -1.55 0.42
CA VAL A 178 1.86 -2.35 1.41
C VAL A 178 1.42 -3.79 1.14
N THR A 179 2.22 -4.44 0.32
CA THR A 179 2.02 -5.85 0.00
C THR A 179 2.10 -6.59 1.31
N VAL A 180 0.95 -6.93 1.90
CA VAL A 180 0.92 -7.81 3.06
C VAL A 180 1.61 -9.10 2.64
N LEU A 181 2.82 -9.31 3.16
CA LEU A 181 3.58 -10.51 2.90
C LEU A 181 3.31 -11.53 4.00
N TYR A 182 2.82 -12.67 3.62
CA TYR A 182 2.68 -13.85 4.48
C TYR A 182 4.03 -14.55 4.60
N ARG A 183 4.67 -14.42 5.77
CA ARG A 183 6.01 -14.94 6.05
C ARG A 183 5.91 -16.28 6.75
N VAL A 184 6.60 -17.30 6.24
CA VAL A 184 6.65 -18.62 6.84
C VAL A 184 7.88 -18.69 7.75
N GLN A 185 7.71 -19.03 9.01
CA GLN A 185 8.77 -19.13 10.01
C GLN A 185 8.81 -20.55 10.58
N THR A 186 10.03 -21.06 10.85
CA THR A 186 10.26 -22.40 11.42
C THR A 186 10.73 -22.36 12.87
N GLY A 187 10.91 -21.19 13.45
CA GLY A 187 11.28 -21.03 14.85
C GLY A 187 11.50 -19.58 15.23
N ALA A 188 11.40 -19.32 16.53
CA ALA A 188 11.69 -18.03 17.14
C ALA A 188 12.47 -18.28 18.45
N PHE A 189 13.62 -17.60 18.61
CA PHE A 189 14.58 -17.89 19.65
C PHE A 189 15.08 -16.59 20.29
N LEU A 190 15.25 -16.57 21.61
CA LEU A 190 15.92 -15.48 22.30
C LEU A 190 17.44 -15.53 22.08
N ASN A 191 18.00 -16.73 21.98
CA ASN A 191 19.42 -16.93 21.77
C ASN A 191 19.72 -17.14 20.27
N LYS A 192 20.62 -16.30 19.73
CA LYS A 192 21.02 -16.36 18.31
C LYS A 192 21.60 -17.72 17.91
N SER A 193 22.35 -18.39 18.79
CA SER A 193 22.98 -19.70 18.46
C SER A 193 21.94 -20.80 18.17
N TYR A 194 20.80 -20.80 18.85
CA TYR A 194 19.70 -21.73 18.55
C TYR A 194 19.01 -21.39 17.23
N ALA A 195 18.88 -20.11 16.91
CA ALA A 195 18.37 -19.67 15.62
C ALA A 195 19.32 -20.05 14.48
N ASP A 196 20.66 -19.88 14.67
CA ASP A 196 21.68 -20.29 13.70
C ASP A 196 21.64 -21.81 13.46
N ALA A 197 21.49 -22.62 14.51
CA ALA A 197 21.35 -24.08 14.41
C ALA A 197 20.08 -24.48 13.63
N MET A 198 18.95 -23.81 13.88
CA MET A 198 17.71 -24.04 13.12
C MET A 198 17.88 -23.61 11.66
N LEU A 199 18.48 -22.46 11.40
CA LEU A 199 18.79 -21.97 10.06
C LEU A 199 19.60 -22.98 9.26
N ALA A 200 20.64 -23.56 9.88
CA ALA A 200 21.48 -24.59 9.26
C ALA A 200 20.69 -25.84 8.93
N LYS A 201 19.84 -26.33 9.86
CA LYS A 201 18.98 -27.52 9.62
C LYS A 201 18.02 -27.30 8.46
N VAL A 202 17.37 -26.14 8.40
CA VAL A 202 16.41 -25.82 7.34
C VAL A 202 17.12 -25.70 5.99
N LYS A 203 18.32 -25.09 5.95
CA LYS A 203 19.16 -25.06 4.74
C LYS A 203 19.59 -26.45 4.28
N ALA A 204 20.04 -27.30 5.20
CA ALA A 204 20.44 -28.69 4.90
C ALA A 204 19.28 -29.52 4.33
N ALA A 205 18.04 -29.21 4.72
CA ALA A 205 16.84 -29.82 4.14
C ALA A 205 16.42 -29.23 2.77
N GLY A 206 17.26 -28.37 2.15
CA GLY A 206 17.05 -27.82 0.80
C GLY A 206 16.12 -26.61 0.74
N PHE A 207 15.82 -25.95 1.85
CA PHE A 207 14.98 -24.75 1.86
C PHE A 207 15.84 -23.48 1.90
N SER A 208 15.56 -22.54 1.00
CA SER A 208 16.11 -21.20 1.07
C SER A 208 15.55 -20.48 2.30
N THR A 209 16.41 -20.08 3.22
CA THR A 209 16.01 -19.50 4.50
C THR A 209 16.99 -18.42 4.96
N TYR A 210 16.51 -17.50 5.77
CA TYR A 210 17.29 -16.43 6.37
C TYR A 210 16.76 -16.09 7.77
N MET A 211 17.55 -15.34 8.52
CA MET A 211 17.20 -14.92 9.87
C MET A 211 16.70 -13.47 9.88
N VAL A 212 15.65 -13.22 10.63
CA VAL A 212 15.16 -11.86 10.94
C VAL A 212 15.06 -11.70 12.45
N GLN A 213 15.23 -10.47 12.91
CA GLN A 213 15.03 -10.09 14.30
C GLN A 213 13.76 -9.25 14.45
N THR A 214 12.93 -9.60 15.44
CA THR A 214 11.73 -8.83 15.82
C THR A 214 11.77 -8.66 17.33
N GLY A 215 12.02 -7.43 17.78
CA GLY A 215 12.32 -7.16 19.18
C GLY A 215 13.55 -7.97 19.65
N LYS A 216 13.41 -8.74 20.71
CA LYS A 216 14.49 -9.60 21.26
C LYS A 216 14.56 -11.00 20.62
N MET A 217 13.67 -11.31 19.65
CA MET A 217 13.56 -12.67 19.10
C MET A 217 14.26 -12.78 17.74
N TYR A 218 15.09 -13.78 17.58
CA TYR A 218 15.65 -14.25 16.30
C TYR A 218 14.69 -15.27 15.68
N ARG A 219 14.25 -15.02 14.45
CA ARG A 219 13.27 -15.85 13.75
C ARG A 219 13.87 -16.39 12.46
N VAL A 220 13.73 -17.70 12.25
CA VAL A 220 14.16 -18.37 11.02
C VAL A 220 13.01 -18.34 10.04
N GLN A 221 13.16 -17.63 8.92
CA GLN A 221 12.13 -17.37 7.94
C GLN A 221 12.42 -18.08 6.62
N VAL A 222 11.39 -18.71 6.04
CA VAL A 222 11.42 -19.45 4.78
C VAL A 222 10.43 -18.82 3.81
N GLY A 223 10.86 -17.77 3.13
CA GLY A 223 10.07 -17.05 2.16
C GLY A 223 9.08 -16.04 2.75
N ALA A 224 8.57 -15.20 1.85
CA ALA A 224 7.53 -14.23 2.08
C ALA A 224 6.67 -14.14 0.82
N TYR A 225 5.35 -14.29 0.95
CA TYR A 225 4.43 -14.50 -0.16
C TYR A 225 3.32 -13.45 -0.16
N LYS A 226 3.01 -12.89 -1.33
CA LYS A 226 1.86 -11.98 -1.52
C LYS A 226 0.52 -12.70 -1.35
N VAL A 227 0.47 -13.99 -1.71
CA VAL A 227 -0.73 -14.82 -1.64
C VAL A 227 -0.62 -15.79 -0.49
N ARG A 228 -1.56 -15.76 0.46
CA ARG A 228 -1.58 -16.60 1.66
C ARG A 228 -1.50 -18.10 1.34
N ALA A 229 -2.23 -18.56 0.31
CA ALA A 229 -2.20 -19.97 -0.10
C ALA A 229 -0.78 -20.46 -0.49
N ASN A 230 0.09 -19.58 -1.03
CA ASN A 230 1.47 -19.93 -1.34
C ASN A 230 2.32 -20.08 -0.06
N ALA A 231 2.07 -19.26 0.96
CA ALA A 231 2.70 -19.43 2.28
C ALA A 231 2.24 -20.75 2.95
N GLU A 232 0.96 -21.08 2.84
CA GLU A 232 0.39 -22.33 3.36
C GLU A 232 0.98 -23.57 2.65
N LYS A 233 1.16 -23.52 1.32
CA LYS A 233 1.87 -24.55 0.57
C LYS A 233 3.31 -24.75 1.06
N MET A 234 4.05 -23.67 1.30
CA MET A 234 5.41 -23.73 1.84
C MET A 234 5.41 -24.27 3.27
N ALA A 235 4.51 -23.84 4.12
CA ALA A 235 4.36 -24.35 5.48
C ALA A 235 4.07 -25.86 5.50
N LYS A 236 3.22 -26.36 4.57
CA LYS A 236 2.94 -27.79 4.42
C LYS A 236 4.20 -28.57 4.01
N ARG A 237 5.00 -28.05 3.07
CA ARG A 237 6.28 -28.68 2.67
C ARG A 237 7.28 -28.75 3.83
N LEU A 238 7.42 -27.68 4.60
CA LEU A 238 8.29 -27.64 5.78
C LEU A 238 7.83 -28.61 6.87
N LYS A 239 6.51 -28.73 7.12
CA LYS A 239 5.94 -29.70 8.06
C LYS A 239 6.24 -31.13 7.62
N ALA A 240 6.12 -31.44 6.32
CA ALA A 240 6.47 -32.76 5.77
C ALA A 240 7.97 -33.08 5.93
N ALA A 241 8.82 -32.05 5.98
CA ALA A 241 10.26 -32.18 6.27
C ALA A 241 10.60 -32.17 7.78
N GLY A 242 9.60 -32.24 8.67
CA GLY A 242 9.78 -32.33 10.13
C GLY A 242 9.95 -30.97 10.86
N PHE A 243 9.65 -29.85 10.22
CA PHE A 243 9.78 -28.52 10.84
C PHE A 243 8.43 -27.99 11.30
N ASN A 244 8.35 -27.47 12.52
CA ASN A 244 7.21 -26.65 12.96
C ASN A 244 7.16 -25.34 12.17
N THR A 245 5.97 -24.89 11.85
CA THR A 245 5.77 -23.67 11.03
C THR A 245 4.76 -22.72 11.63
N TYR A 246 5.02 -21.43 11.42
CA TYR A 246 4.12 -20.34 11.75
C TYR A 246 4.06 -19.35 10.59
N ILE A 247 2.85 -18.90 10.23
CA ILE A 247 2.65 -17.87 9.19
C ILE A 247 2.31 -16.56 9.88
N THR A 248 3.04 -15.51 9.55
CA THR A 248 2.85 -14.16 10.10
C THR A 248 2.91 -13.09 9.02
N THR A 249 2.27 -11.96 9.27
CA THR A 249 2.40 -10.74 8.45
C THR A 249 3.41 -9.76 9.04
N VAL A 250 3.86 -10.00 10.28
CA VAL A 250 4.85 -9.15 10.94
C VAL A 250 6.21 -9.27 10.26
N SER A 251 6.80 -8.14 9.88
CA SER A 251 8.17 -8.07 9.36
C SER A 251 9.18 -8.03 10.50
N GLY A 252 10.41 -8.44 10.21
CA GLY A 252 11.56 -8.27 11.08
C GLY A 252 12.73 -7.67 10.32
N THR A 253 13.72 -7.14 11.03
CA THR A 253 14.97 -6.67 10.44
C THR A 253 15.83 -7.88 10.06
N PRO A 254 16.33 -7.97 8.81
CA PRO A 254 17.24 -9.04 8.43
C PRO A 254 18.47 -9.05 9.33
N VAL A 255 18.84 -10.22 9.83
CA VAL A 255 20.09 -10.42 10.56
C VAL A 255 21.12 -10.88 9.54
N ALA A 256 22.20 -10.11 9.38
CA ALA A 256 23.30 -10.52 8.54
C ALA A 256 23.81 -11.89 9.02
N ALA A 257 24.05 -12.79 8.07
CA ALA A 257 24.78 -14.02 8.39
C ALA A 257 26.12 -13.58 9.01
N SER A 258 26.45 -14.09 10.18
CA SER A 258 27.81 -13.91 10.70
C SER A 258 28.75 -14.43 9.62
N ALA A 259 29.65 -13.58 9.14
CA ALA A 259 30.63 -14.01 8.18
C ALA A 259 31.37 -15.21 8.81
N LYS A 260 31.31 -16.34 8.12
CA LYS A 260 32.02 -17.54 8.54
C LYS A 260 33.49 -17.18 8.52
N LYS A 261 34.19 -17.38 9.65
CA LYS A 261 35.62 -17.13 9.71
C LYS A 261 36.34 -17.99 8.67
N SER A 262 37.41 -17.46 8.10
CA SER A 262 38.21 -18.20 7.15
C SER A 262 38.87 -19.42 7.80
N ILE A 263 39.25 -20.41 6.98
CA ILE A 263 39.97 -21.61 7.44
C ILE A 263 41.22 -21.22 8.20
N ASP A 264 41.96 -20.20 7.74
CA ASP A 264 43.18 -19.72 8.40
C ASP A 264 42.91 -19.07 9.76
N GLU A 265 41.83 -18.27 9.89
CA GLU A 265 41.43 -17.69 11.18
C GLU A 265 41.02 -18.78 12.19
N ILE A 266 40.27 -19.76 11.77
CA ILE A 266 39.86 -20.89 12.63
C ILE A 266 41.07 -21.73 13.01
N ALA A 267 41.98 -22.02 12.09
CA ALA A 267 43.19 -22.79 12.39
C ALA A 267 44.03 -22.10 13.45
N ARG A 268 44.27 -20.78 13.35
CA ARG A 268 44.96 -19.99 14.37
C ARG A 268 44.24 -20.02 15.73
N GLU A 269 42.90 -19.89 15.73
CA GLU A 269 42.12 -19.98 16.98
C GLU A 269 42.16 -21.36 17.61
N ILE A 270 42.28 -22.42 16.83
CA ILE A 270 42.46 -23.81 17.32
C ILE A 270 43.83 -23.97 17.98
N VAL A 271 44.87 -23.46 17.35
CA VAL A 271 46.24 -23.47 17.95
C VAL A 271 46.25 -22.72 19.29
N LEU A 272 45.46 -21.62 19.39
CA LEU A 272 45.27 -20.89 20.64
C LEU A 272 44.30 -21.57 21.64
N GLY A 273 43.89 -22.77 21.41
CA GLY A 273 43.03 -23.57 22.32
C GLY A 273 41.58 -23.15 22.40
N LYS A 274 41.10 -22.21 21.56
CA LYS A 274 39.74 -21.63 21.66
C LYS A 274 38.60 -22.59 21.22
N TRP A 275 38.94 -23.68 20.55
CA TRP A 275 37.97 -24.61 19.96
C TRP A 275 37.88 -25.98 20.62
N GLY A 276 38.56 -26.17 21.75
CA GLY A 276 38.62 -27.47 22.41
C GLY A 276 39.42 -28.50 21.64
N ASN A 277 39.29 -29.80 22.00
CA ASN A 277 40.07 -30.90 21.42
C ASN A 277 39.20 -32.07 20.94
N GLY A 278 39.73 -32.88 20.03
CA GLY A 278 39.09 -34.13 19.58
C GLY A 278 37.67 -33.95 19.04
N SER A 279 36.78 -34.79 19.51
CA SER A 279 35.36 -34.79 19.09
C SER A 279 34.63 -33.50 19.47
N ASP A 280 34.98 -32.87 20.60
CA ASP A 280 34.37 -31.59 20.99
C ASP A 280 34.70 -30.48 19.99
N ARG A 281 35.96 -30.39 19.54
CA ARG A 281 36.38 -29.47 18.46
C ARG A 281 35.57 -29.68 17.20
N LYS A 282 35.47 -30.94 16.76
CA LYS A 282 34.71 -31.29 15.53
C LYS A 282 33.24 -30.89 15.66
N ASN A 283 32.62 -31.13 16.81
CA ASN A 283 31.23 -30.76 17.07
C ASN A 283 31.02 -29.22 17.07
N ARG A 284 31.96 -28.49 17.67
CA ARG A 284 31.91 -26.99 17.64
C ARG A 284 32.06 -26.42 16.24
N LEU A 285 32.96 -26.99 15.43
CA LEU A 285 33.13 -26.58 14.03
C LEU A 285 31.89 -26.88 13.20
N ILE A 286 31.29 -28.07 13.32
CA ILE A 286 30.02 -28.42 12.69
C ILE A 286 28.90 -27.43 13.12
N LYS A 287 28.81 -27.15 14.42
CA LYS A 287 27.85 -26.21 14.99
C LYS A 287 28.06 -24.77 14.47
N ALA A 288 29.30 -24.40 14.19
CA ALA A 288 29.67 -23.12 13.58
C ALA A 288 29.43 -23.08 12.06
N GLY A 289 28.94 -24.17 11.48
CA GLY A 289 28.53 -24.27 10.06
C GLY A 289 29.64 -24.70 9.10
N TYR A 290 30.78 -25.26 9.60
CA TYR A 290 31.80 -25.81 8.74
C TYR A 290 31.40 -27.19 8.24
N THR A 291 31.59 -27.42 6.95
CA THR A 291 31.35 -28.75 6.32
C THR A 291 32.46 -29.72 6.71
N GLN A 292 32.26 -31.04 6.48
CA GLN A 292 33.27 -32.03 6.77
C GLN A 292 34.58 -31.77 5.99
N ASP A 293 34.47 -31.33 4.73
CA ASP A 293 35.63 -30.99 3.88
C ASP A 293 36.39 -29.79 4.41
N GLU A 294 35.68 -28.75 4.85
CA GLU A 294 36.29 -27.59 5.48
C GLU A 294 36.95 -27.93 6.81
N ILE A 295 36.39 -28.85 7.60
CA ILE A 295 37.00 -29.34 8.85
C ILE A 295 38.32 -30.08 8.56
N ILE A 296 38.37 -30.84 7.49
CA ILE A 296 39.61 -31.50 7.04
C ILE A 296 40.63 -30.41 6.63
N GLN A 297 40.24 -29.41 5.86
CA GLN A 297 41.13 -28.29 5.47
C GLN A 297 41.61 -27.50 6.69
N ILE A 298 40.72 -27.23 7.65
CA ILE A 298 41.07 -26.56 8.91
C ILE A 298 42.13 -27.36 9.66
N GLN A 299 41.93 -28.69 9.78
CA GLN A 299 42.89 -29.56 10.48
C GLN A 299 44.25 -29.62 9.79
N LYS A 300 44.26 -29.67 8.43
CA LYS A 300 45.50 -29.55 7.65
C LYS A 300 46.22 -28.26 7.97
N LYS A 301 45.48 -27.13 7.98
CA LYS A 301 46.05 -25.80 8.29
C LYS A 301 46.53 -25.69 9.72
N VAL A 302 45.87 -26.32 10.69
CA VAL A 302 46.33 -26.39 12.08
C VAL A 302 47.68 -27.13 12.14
N ASN A 303 47.81 -28.27 11.43
CA ASN A 303 49.06 -29.02 11.40
C ASN A 303 50.22 -28.27 10.73
N GLU A 304 49.93 -27.35 9.84
CA GLU A 304 50.93 -26.45 9.22
C GLU A 304 51.39 -25.32 10.15
N LEU A 305 50.61 -25.03 11.20
CA LEU A 305 50.85 -23.94 12.14
C LEU A 305 51.49 -24.41 13.48
N LEU A 306 51.53 -25.73 13.73
CA LEU A 306 52.17 -26.39 14.87
C LEU A 306 53.58 -26.81 14.52
#